data_9feee88ed6389c8f3405bd0c8c411826
#
_entry.id   9feee88ed6389c8f3405bd0c8c411826
#
_cell.length_a   1.000
_cell.length_b   1.000
_cell.length_c   1.000
_cell.angle_alpha   90.00
_cell.angle_beta   90.00
_cell.angle_gamma   90.00
#
_symmetry.space_group_name_H-M   'P 1'
#
loop_
_entity.id
_entity.type
_entity.pdbx_description
1 polymer ?
#
loop_
_entity_poly.entity_id
_entity_poly.type
_entity_poly.pdbx_seq_one_letter_code
_entity_poly.pdbx_strand_id
1 'polypeptide(L)'
;MNKCEKCNVVILDDTDRCPLCKHVLESDGIPGESRYPDAIATARKFRFVENLVLFISIVAECLLIAINFHVDREVAWSLVIGIILLYGNVVLRMAILGKSGYLAKTVCLVLLAIVMLLGIDYLTGYRRWSLDYVLPGGIIAIDLALFILILINRRNWQSYMMSELLTILLSIVPVVLLQMRIIHFPYLAWGSLGVSVFLFLGTLILGDQRARTELKRRFHI
;
A
#
# COMPACT_ATOMS: atom_id res chain seq x y z
N MET A 1 40.10 -6.13 -13.35
CA MET A 1 39.41 -7.42 -13.08
C MET A 1 40.16 -8.10 -11.95
N ASN A 2 39.53 -8.35 -10.85
CA ASN A 2 40.17 -8.89 -9.66
C ASN A 2 39.88 -10.40 -9.57
N LYS A 3 40.90 -11.22 -9.36
CA LYS A 3 40.75 -12.66 -9.16
C LYS A 3 40.92 -12.99 -7.69
N CYS A 4 39.95 -13.68 -7.11
CA CYS A 4 40.10 -14.16 -5.74
C CYS A 4 40.90 -15.47 -5.74
N GLU A 5 42.09 -15.48 -5.16
CA GLU A 5 42.94 -16.65 -5.07
C GLU A 5 42.31 -17.77 -4.22
N LYS A 6 41.54 -17.40 -3.18
CA LYS A 6 40.90 -18.36 -2.27
C LYS A 6 39.70 -19.09 -2.87
N CYS A 7 38.89 -18.39 -3.69
CA CYS A 7 37.68 -18.96 -4.34
C CYS A 7 37.86 -19.27 -5.81
N ASN A 8 39.00 -18.87 -6.40
CA ASN A 8 39.34 -18.99 -7.81
C ASN A 8 38.27 -18.43 -8.77
N VAL A 9 37.60 -17.35 -8.36
CA VAL A 9 36.56 -16.68 -9.11
C VAL A 9 37.07 -15.33 -9.61
N VAL A 10 36.76 -15.01 -10.87
CA VAL A 10 37.06 -13.70 -11.47
C VAL A 10 35.92 -12.74 -11.13
N ILE A 11 36.24 -11.61 -10.51
CA ILE A 11 35.30 -10.57 -10.10
C ILE A 11 35.44 -9.42 -11.09
N LEU A 12 34.31 -9.11 -11.75
CA LEU A 12 34.27 -8.08 -12.80
C LEU A 12 34.03 -6.68 -12.22
N ASP A 13 33.46 -6.62 -11.00
CA ASP A 13 33.12 -5.36 -10.31
C ASP A 13 34.35 -4.78 -9.59
N ASP A 14 34.35 -3.46 -9.43
CA ASP A 14 35.35 -2.72 -8.66
C ASP A 14 35.04 -2.85 -7.16
N THR A 15 35.51 -3.96 -6.57
CA THR A 15 35.31 -4.26 -5.14
C THR A 15 36.64 -4.69 -4.53
N ASP A 16 36.92 -4.15 -3.33
CA ASP A 16 38.14 -4.49 -2.57
C ASP A 16 38.05 -5.86 -1.88
N ARG A 17 36.86 -6.48 -1.84
CA ARG A 17 36.62 -7.75 -1.14
C ARG A 17 35.81 -8.72 -1.98
N CYS A 18 36.22 -9.98 -1.94
CA CYS A 18 35.49 -11.06 -2.61
C CYS A 18 34.07 -11.20 -2.05
N PRO A 19 32.99 -11.16 -2.86
CA PRO A 19 31.61 -11.28 -2.40
C PRO A 19 31.31 -12.67 -1.79
N LEU A 20 32.06 -13.70 -2.13
CA LEU A 20 31.87 -15.06 -1.63
C LEU A 20 32.60 -15.33 -0.31
N CYS A 21 33.86 -15.04 -0.19
CA CYS A 21 34.68 -15.37 0.99
C CYS A 21 35.09 -14.14 1.83
N LYS A 22 34.75 -12.93 1.37
CA LYS A 22 35.12 -11.64 1.98
C LYS A 22 36.62 -11.38 2.11
N HIS A 23 37.45 -12.19 1.42
CA HIS A 23 38.89 -11.99 1.38
C HIS A 23 39.19 -10.69 0.62
N VAL A 24 40.21 -9.95 1.07
CA VAL A 24 40.70 -8.75 0.40
C VAL A 24 41.32 -9.16 -0.95
N LEU A 25 40.92 -8.47 -2.00
CA LEU A 25 41.41 -8.73 -3.35
C LEU A 25 42.61 -7.84 -3.64
N GLU A 26 43.65 -8.41 -4.20
CA GLU A 26 44.76 -7.64 -4.75
C GLU A 26 44.25 -6.99 -6.05
N SER A 27 44.24 -5.66 -6.08
CA SER A 27 43.78 -4.91 -7.24
C SER A 27 44.91 -4.82 -8.28
N ASP A 28 44.64 -5.26 -9.50
CA ASP A 28 45.57 -5.10 -10.65
C ASP A 28 45.65 -3.63 -11.14
N GLY A 29 45.06 -2.68 -10.41
CA GLY A 29 45.08 -1.25 -10.77
C GLY A 29 44.20 -0.87 -11.97
N ILE A 30 43.51 -1.83 -12.59
CA ILE A 30 42.59 -1.58 -13.70
C ILE A 30 41.18 -1.39 -13.10
N PRO A 31 40.56 -0.20 -13.23
CA PRO A 31 39.21 0.01 -12.73
C PRO A 31 38.26 -0.97 -13.42
N GLY A 32 37.53 -1.75 -12.62
CA GLY A 32 36.51 -2.66 -13.10
C GLY A 32 35.32 -1.87 -13.64
N GLU A 33 34.75 -2.30 -14.76
CA GLU A 33 33.56 -1.71 -15.32
C GLU A 33 32.33 -2.21 -14.52
N SER A 34 31.73 -1.34 -13.69
CA SER A 34 30.54 -1.71 -12.97
C SER A 34 29.37 -1.95 -13.94
N ARG A 35 29.02 -3.23 -14.12
CA ARG A 35 27.89 -3.64 -14.98
C ARG A 35 26.52 -3.54 -14.33
N TYR A 36 26.49 -3.24 -13.02
CA TYR A 36 25.23 -3.06 -12.31
C TYR A 36 24.74 -1.63 -12.46
N PRO A 37 23.44 -1.43 -12.79
CA PRO A 37 22.87 -0.09 -12.81
C PRO A 37 23.00 0.52 -11.42
N ASP A 38 23.40 1.79 -11.36
CA ASP A 38 23.60 2.52 -10.10
C ASP A 38 22.24 2.79 -9.41
N ALA A 39 21.72 1.74 -8.78
CA ALA A 39 20.42 1.78 -8.06
C ALA A 39 20.44 2.81 -6.92
N ILE A 40 21.62 3.14 -6.38
CA ILE A 40 21.78 4.10 -5.28
C ILE A 40 21.52 5.53 -5.78
N ALA A 41 22.05 5.88 -6.96
CA ALA A 41 21.84 7.21 -7.55
C ALA A 41 20.36 7.45 -7.88
N THR A 42 19.71 6.44 -8.46
CA THR A 42 18.28 6.50 -8.78
C THR A 42 17.41 6.62 -7.51
N ALA A 43 17.66 5.82 -6.48
CA ALA A 43 16.97 5.88 -5.20
C ALA A 43 17.18 7.23 -4.49
N ARG A 44 18.37 7.83 -4.60
CA ARG A 44 18.67 9.16 -4.02
C ARG A 44 17.86 10.27 -4.70
N LYS A 45 17.73 10.24 -6.04
CA LYS A 45 16.91 11.20 -6.80
C LYS A 45 15.43 11.11 -6.38
N PHE A 46 14.88 9.91 -6.26
CA PHE A 46 13.49 9.72 -5.83
C PHE A 46 13.25 10.21 -4.40
N ARG A 47 14.16 9.96 -3.46
CA ARG A 47 14.05 10.49 -2.09
C ARG A 47 14.12 12.01 -2.06
N PHE A 48 14.93 12.62 -2.91
CA PHE A 48 14.99 14.07 -3.01
C PHE A 48 13.66 14.66 -3.47
N VAL A 49 13.05 14.10 -4.52
CA VAL A 49 11.75 14.53 -5.03
C VAL A 49 10.66 14.37 -3.96
N GLU A 50 10.64 13.23 -3.24
CA GLU A 50 9.70 12.99 -2.15
C GLU A 50 9.82 14.04 -1.04
N ASN A 51 11.05 14.31 -0.57
CA ASN A 51 11.29 15.31 0.45
C ASN A 51 10.92 16.73 -0.02
N LEU A 52 11.14 17.03 -1.29
CA LEU A 52 10.76 18.32 -1.89
C LEU A 52 9.24 18.49 -1.91
N VAL A 53 8.50 17.44 -2.35
CA VAL A 53 7.03 17.45 -2.36
C VAL A 53 6.48 17.57 -0.93
N LEU A 54 7.05 16.85 0.03
CA LEU A 54 6.68 16.97 1.44
C LEU A 54 6.89 18.39 1.95
N PHE A 55 8.05 19.00 1.68
CA PHE A 55 8.36 20.36 2.09
C PHE A 55 7.38 21.36 1.48
N ILE A 56 7.12 21.28 0.17
CA ILE A 56 6.16 22.14 -0.51
C ILE A 56 4.75 21.97 0.08
N SER A 57 4.33 20.74 0.39
CA SER A 57 3.04 20.45 1.02
C SER A 57 2.92 21.11 2.39
N ILE A 58 3.97 21.05 3.22
CA ILE A 58 3.98 21.68 4.55
C ILE A 58 3.89 23.20 4.42
N VAL A 59 4.68 23.80 3.53
CA VAL A 59 4.66 25.27 3.30
C VAL A 59 3.29 25.71 2.79
N ALA A 60 2.73 24.97 1.83
CA ALA A 60 1.39 25.25 1.29
C ALA A 60 0.33 25.20 2.40
N GLU A 61 0.34 24.16 3.24
CA GLU A 61 -0.61 24.02 4.34
C GLU A 61 -0.48 25.15 5.37
N CYS A 62 0.74 25.53 5.75
CA CYS A 62 0.97 26.67 6.64
C CYS A 62 0.36 27.96 6.08
N LEU A 63 0.52 28.21 4.78
CA LEU A 63 -0.08 29.38 4.11
C LEU A 63 -1.60 29.28 4.08
N LEU A 64 -2.16 28.10 3.77
CA LEU A 64 -3.60 27.89 3.74
C LEU A 64 -4.24 28.07 5.11
N ILE A 65 -3.61 27.58 6.18
CA ILE A 65 -4.06 27.81 7.56
C ILE A 65 -4.06 29.32 7.89
N ALA A 66 -2.99 30.03 7.53
CA ALA A 66 -2.91 31.48 7.75
C ALA A 66 -4.04 32.22 7.01
N ILE A 67 -4.29 31.87 5.75
CA ILE A 67 -5.38 32.44 4.95
C ILE A 67 -6.73 32.09 5.56
N ASN A 68 -6.97 30.84 5.94
CA ASN A 68 -8.23 30.40 6.56
C ASN A 68 -8.52 31.18 7.84
N PHE A 69 -7.48 31.42 8.64
CA PHE A 69 -7.62 32.19 9.89
C PHE A 69 -8.02 33.66 9.65
N HIS A 70 -7.60 34.26 8.51
CA HIS A 70 -7.91 35.65 8.18
C HIS A 70 -9.25 35.80 7.43
N VAL A 71 -9.63 34.84 6.59
CA VAL A 71 -10.78 34.96 5.68
C VAL A 71 -12.05 34.38 6.32
N ASP A 72 -11.98 33.19 6.85
CA ASP A 72 -13.14 32.47 7.40
C ASP A 72 -12.72 31.55 8.53
N ARG A 73 -13.18 31.85 9.75
CA ARG A 73 -12.89 31.04 10.95
C ARG A 73 -13.91 29.94 11.22
N GLU A 74 -15.08 30.01 10.58
CA GLU A 74 -16.16 29.05 10.86
C GLU A 74 -15.94 27.70 10.16
N VAL A 75 -15.36 27.73 8.98
CA VAL A 75 -15.12 26.52 8.18
C VAL A 75 -13.62 26.23 8.09
N ALA A 76 -13.21 25.09 8.60
CA ALA A 76 -11.80 24.62 8.57
C ALA A 76 -11.44 24.01 7.20
N TRP A 77 -11.67 24.72 6.09
CA TRP A 77 -11.41 24.22 4.74
C TRP A 77 -9.92 23.94 4.48
N SER A 78 -9.01 24.67 5.14
CA SER A 78 -7.56 24.41 5.04
C SER A 78 -7.23 23.00 5.55
N LEU A 79 -7.84 22.54 6.65
CA LEU A 79 -7.61 21.19 7.17
C LEU A 79 -8.06 20.09 6.21
N VAL A 80 -9.11 20.33 5.41
CA VAL A 80 -9.54 19.41 4.36
C VAL A 80 -8.44 19.26 3.31
N ILE A 81 -7.84 20.38 2.87
CA ILE A 81 -6.72 20.35 1.93
C ILE A 81 -5.49 19.68 2.56
N GLY A 82 -5.20 19.97 3.84
CA GLY A 82 -4.12 19.32 4.59
C GLY A 82 -4.22 17.81 4.65
N ILE A 83 -5.42 17.26 4.91
CA ILE A 83 -5.66 15.82 4.89
C ILE A 83 -5.42 15.24 3.49
N ILE A 84 -5.84 15.92 2.43
CA ILE A 84 -5.60 15.49 1.03
C ILE A 84 -4.11 15.51 0.71
N LEU A 85 -3.40 16.57 1.10
CA LEU A 85 -1.94 16.68 0.91
C LEU A 85 -1.20 15.57 1.69
N LEU A 86 -1.61 15.31 2.93
CA LEU A 86 -1.04 14.23 3.74
C LEU A 86 -1.22 12.87 3.05
N TYR A 87 -2.44 12.56 2.59
CA TYR A 87 -2.72 11.35 1.85
C TYR A 87 -1.86 11.23 0.59
N GLY A 88 -1.77 12.30 -0.21
CA GLY A 88 -0.94 12.35 -1.41
C GLY A 88 0.54 12.05 -1.14
N ASN A 89 1.10 12.63 -0.07
CA ASN A 89 2.47 12.36 0.35
C ASN A 89 2.67 10.90 0.78
N VAL A 90 1.72 10.30 1.52
CA VAL A 90 1.78 8.87 1.89
C VAL A 90 1.70 7.98 0.65
N VAL A 91 0.81 8.29 -0.30
CA VAL A 91 0.71 7.56 -1.58
C VAL A 91 2.04 7.58 -2.34
N LEU A 92 2.65 8.77 -2.50
CA LEU A 92 3.94 8.92 -3.16
C LEU A 92 5.04 8.11 -2.45
N ARG A 93 5.11 8.20 -1.14
CA ARG A 93 6.08 7.47 -0.33
C ARG A 93 5.93 5.96 -0.46
N MET A 94 4.70 5.45 -0.37
CA MET A 94 4.43 4.02 -0.53
C MET A 94 4.67 3.54 -1.96
N ALA A 95 4.35 4.36 -2.97
CA ALA A 95 4.59 4.01 -4.38
C ALA A 95 6.10 3.92 -4.69
N ILE A 96 6.88 4.90 -4.22
CA ILE A 96 8.31 5.04 -4.58
C ILE A 96 9.21 4.20 -3.68
N LEU A 97 9.06 4.33 -2.34
CA LEU A 97 9.98 3.73 -1.37
C LEU A 97 9.47 2.41 -0.76
N GLY A 98 8.20 2.09 -0.93
CA GLY A 98 7.61 0.89 -0.34
C GLY A 98 8.24 -0.37 -0.89
N LYS A 99 8.83 -1.19 -0.01
CA LYS A 99 9.36 -2.52 -0.32
C LYS A 99 8.29 -3.62 -0.28
N SER A 100 7.08 -3.29 0.18
CA SER A 100 5.97 -4.23 0.29
C SER A 100 5.40 -4.62 -1.08
N GLY A 101 4.82 -5.80 -1.18
CA GLY A 101 4.18 -6.28 -2.41
C GLY A 101 3.00 -5.38 -2.85
N TYR A 102 2.68 -5.44 -4.13
CA TYR A 102 1.59 -4.63 -4.72
C TYR A 102 0.26 -4.79 -3.99
N LEU A 103 -0.06 -6.01 -3.55
CA LEU A 103 -1.26 -6.33 -2.81
C LEU A 103 -1.38 -5.52 -1.50
N ALA A 104 -0.35 -5.61 -0.66
CA ALA A 104 -0.34 -4.90 0.62
C ALA A 104 -0.41 -3.38 0.44
N LYS A 105 0.26 -2.85 -0.59
CA LYS A 105 0.17 -1.43 -0.95
C LYS A 105 -1.24 -1.03 -1.32
N THR A 106 -1.89 -1.77 -2.23
CA THR A 106 -3.25 -1.45 -2.69
C THR A 106 -4.24 -1.46 -1.54
N VAL A 107 -4.26 -2.52 -0.72
CA VAL A 107 -5.15 -2.61 0.44
C VAL A 107 -4.91 -1.46 1.42
N CYS A 108 -3.64 -1.20 1.76
CA CYS A 108 -3.29 -0.13 2.69
C CYS A 108 -3.69 1.25 2.16
N LEU A 109 -3.48 1.53 0.87
CA LEU A 109 -3.85 2.81 0.25
C LEU A 109 -5.36 3.02 0.20
N VAL A 110 -6.14 1.98 -0.09
CA VAL A 110 -7.61 2.10 -0.07
C VAL A 110 -8.13 2.30 1.35
N LEU A 111 -7.61 1.57 2.34
CA LEU A 111 -7.98 1.78 3.74
C LEU A 111 -7.64 3.20 4.21
N LEU A 112 -6.48 3.70 3.84
CA LEU A 112 -6.07 5.07 4.16
C LEU A 112 -6.97 6.10 3.46
N ALA A 113 -7.40 5.84 2.21
CA ALA A 113 -8.36 6.68 1.51
C ALA A 113 -9.72 6.71 2.22
N ILE A 114 -10.20 5.57 2.72
CA ILE A 114 -11.44 5.51 3.52
C ILE A 114 -11.29 6.39 4.76
N VAL A 115 -10.18 6.25 5.51
CA VAL A 115 -9.91 7.07 6.71
C VAL A 115 -9.83 8.55 6.37
N MET A 116 -9.18 8.91 5.26
CA MET A 116 -9.12 10.27 4.75
C MET A 116 -10.52 10.85 4.50
N LEU A 117 -11.36 10.10 3.78
CA LEU A 117 -12.72 10.55 3.43
C LEU A 117 -13.65 10.64 4.66
N LEU A 118 -13.47 9.75 5.65
CA LEU A 118 -14.13 9.86 6.96
C LEU A 118 -13.71 11.15 7.69
N GLY A 119 -12.41 11.49 7.65
CA GLY A 119 -11.91 12.74 8.24
C GLY A 119 -12.49 13.97 7.55
N ILE A 120 -12.60 13.97 6.23
CA ILE A 120 -13.19 15.06 5.45
C ILE A 120 -14.69 15.23 5.80
N ASP A 121 -15.43 14.13 5.87
CA ASP A 121 -16.87 14.18 6.23
C ASP A 121 -17.06 14.74 7.65
N TYR A 122 -16.19 14.37 8.59
CA TYR A 122 -16.20 14.91 9.94
C TYR A 122 -15.95 16.43 9.98
N LEU A 123 -14.96 16.91 9.22
CA LEU A 123 -14.61 18.34 9.15
C LEU A 123 -15.66 19.19 8.40
N THR A 124 -16.40 18.59 7.47
CA THR A 124 -17.43 19.29 6.67
C THR A 124 -18.83 19.27 7.30
N GLY A 125 -18.93 18.92 8.58
CA GLY A 125 -20.17 18.98 9.34
C GLY A 125 -20.91 17.63 9.48
N TYR A 126 -20.21 16.53 9.31
CA TYR A 126 -20.64 15.15 9.57
C TYR A 126 -21.99 14.81 8.92
N ARG A 127 -22.01 14.78 7.61
CA ARG A 127 -23.19 14.41 6.81
C ARG A 127 -23.39 12.90 6.67
N ARG A 128 -22.48 12.09 7.23
CA ARG A 128 -22.51 10.62 7.26
C ARG A 128 -22.36 9.93 5.90
N TRP A 129 -22.15 10.67 4.81
CA TRP A 129 -22.00 10.08 3.48
C TRP A 129 -20.79 9.15 3.38
N SER A 130 -19.75 9.43 4.15
CA SER A 130 -18.54 8.61 4.19
C SER A 130 -18.80 7.24 4.82
N LEU A 131 -19.60 7.17 5.88
CA LEU A 131 -19.98 5.91 6.52
C LEU A 131 -21.00 5.13 5.70
N ASP A 132 -21.98 5.84 5.12
CA ASP A 132 -23.08 5.21 4.36
C ASP A 132 -22.60 4.66 3.00
N TYR A 133 -21.66 5.36 2.31
CA TYR A 133 -21.24 5.01 0.94
C TYR A 133 -19.76 4.66 0.82
N VAL A 134 -18.86 5.48 1.40
CA VAL A 134 -17.40 5.32 1.18
C VAL A 134 -16.88 4.08 1.88
N LEU A 135 -17.30 3.83 3.12
CA LEU A 135 -16.82 2.69 3.87
C LEU A 135 -17.19 1.35 3.20
N PRO A 136 -18.47 1.04 2.93
CA PRO A 136 -18.80 -0.22 2.24
C PRO A 136 -18.34 -0.22 0.77
N GLY A 137 -18.42 0.92 0.08
CA GLY A 137 -17.94 1.04 -1.30
C GLY A 137 -16.44 0.84 -1.45
N GLY A 138 -15.65 1.34 -0.49
CA GLY A 138 -14.21 1.13 -0.45
C GLY A 138 -13.82 -0.33 -0.23
N ILE A 139 -14.58 -1.06 0.59
CA ILE A 139 -14.39 -2.52 0.77
C ILE A 139 -14.68 -3.24 -0.54
N ILE A 140 -15.77 -2.92 -1.23
CA ILE A 140 -16.08 -3.48 -2.55
C ILE A 140 -14.97 -3.15 -3.57
N ALA A 141 -14.40 -1.95 -3.51
CA ALA A 141 -13.29 -1.57 -4.37
C ALA A 141 -12.01 -2.40 -4.09
N ILE A 142 -11.73 -2.72 -2.82
CA ILE A 142 -10.64 -3.64 -2.47
C ILE A 142 -10.92 -5.03 -3.04
N ASP A 143 -12.13 -5.54 -2.86
CA ASP A 143 -12.54 -6.85 -3.37
C ASP A 143 -12.41 -6.93 -4.90
N LEU A 144 -12.84 -5.88 -5.61
CA LEU A 144 -12.68 -5.79 -7.07
C LEU A 144 -11.19 -5.76 -7.47
N ALA A 145 -10.36 -5.01 -6.75
CA ALA A 145 -8.92 -4.98 -7.00
C ALA A 145 -8.27 -6.35 -6.75
N LEU A 146 -8.65 -7.05 -5.68
CA LEU A 146 -8.20 -8.42 -5.40
C LEU A 146 -8.62 -9.38 -6.53
N PHE A 147 -9.87 -9.30 -6.97
CA PHE A 147 -10.38 -10.12 -8.07
C PHE A 147 -9.57 -9.90 -9.37
N ILE A 148 -9.30 -8.65 -9.73
CA ILE A 148 -8.48 -8.31 -10.90
C ILE A 148 -7.05 -8.87 -10.74
N LEU A 149 -6.44 -8.73 -9.57
CA LEU A 149 -5.09 -9.24 -9.30
C LEU A 149 -5.03 -10.77 -9.38
N ILE A 150 -6.06 -11.47 -8.90
CA ILE A 150 -6.17 -12.94 -9.02
C ILE A 150 -6.29 -13.34 -10.49
N LEU A 151 -7.07 -12.63 -11.30
CA LEU A 151 -7.21 -12.91 -12.73
C LEU A 151 -5.89 -12.72 -13.48
N ILE A 152 -5.11 -11.69 -13.14
CA ILE A 152 -3.80 -11.41 -13.76
C ILE A 152 -2.76 -12.44 -13.31
N ASN A 153 -2.73 -12.78 -12.03
CA ASN A 153 -1.69 -13.63 -11.44
C ASN A 153 -2.27 -14.95 -10.91
N ARG A 154 -2.88 -15.70 -11.79
CA ARG A 154 -3.51 -17.01 -11.47
C ARG A 154 -2.55 -18.01 -10.81
N ARG A 155 -1.24 -17.87 -11.02
CA ARG A 155 -0.23 -18.79 -10.47
C ARG A 155 0.00 -18.62 -8.97
N ASN A 156 -0.19 -17.40 -8.44
CA ASN A 156 0.08 -17.04 -7.03
C ASN A 156 -1.19 -16.68 -6.24
N TRP A 157 -2.37 -17.14 -6.68
CA TRP A 157 -3.66 -16.82 -6.06
C TRP A 157 -3.72 -17.12 -4.55
N GLN A 158 -2.93 -18.09 -4.06
CA GLN A 158 -2.80 -18.42 -2.64
C GLN A 158 -2.40 -17.23 -1.75
N SER A 159 -1.59 -16.32 -2.29
CA SER A 159 -1.14 -15.12 -1.56
C SER A 159 -2.30 -14.15 -1.29
N TYR A 160 -3.38 -14.22 -2.08
CA TYR A 160 -4.52 -13.33 -1.98
C TYR A 160 -5.55 -13.78 -0.95
N MET A 161 -5.59 -15.07 -0.58
CA MET A 161 -6.57 -15.62 0.37
C MET A 161 -6.55 -14.91 1.74
N MET A 162 -5.36 -14.56 2.25
CA MET A 162 -5.25 -13.84 3.52
C MET A 162 -5.82 -12.42 3.42
N SER A 163 -5.71 -11.79 2.25
CA SER A 163 -6.30 -10.47 2.03
C SER A 163 -7.81 -10.54 1.85
N GLU A 164 -8.34 -11.60 1.24
CA GLU A 164 -9.78 -11.85 1.16
C GLU A 164 -10.39 -12.11 2.55
N LEU A 165 -9.71 -12.87 3.41
CA LEU A 165 -10.14 -13.03 4.80
C LEU A 165 -10.16 -11.68 5.54
N LEU A 166 -9.17 -10.82 5.31
CA LEU A 166 -9.12 -9.49 5.88
C LEU A 166 -10.29 -8.63 5.38
N THR A 167 -10.63 -8.68 4.09
CA THR A 167 -11.77 -7.93 3.55
C THR A 167 -13.11 -8.42 4.11
N ILE A 168 -13.28 -9.73 4.33
CA ILE A 168 -14.45 -10.26 5.03
C ILE A 168 -14.56 -9.68 6.45
N LEU A 169 -13.46 -9.67 7.22
CA LEU A 169 -13.45 -9.10 8.56
C LEU A 169 -13.79 -7.60 8.53
N LEU A 170 -13.24 -6.86 7.56
CA LEU A 170 -13.55 -5.44 7.37
C LEU A 170 -15.00 -5.21 6.95
N SER A 171 -15.59 -6.10 6.15
CA SER A 171 -16.99 -5.99 5.69
C SER A 171 -18.03 -6.24 6.78
N ILE A 172 -17.62 -6.84 7.91
CA ILE A 172 -18.47 -6.94 9.10
C ILE A 172 -18.68 -5.56 9.75
N VAL A 173 -17.71 -4.66 9.66
CA VAL A 173 -17.77 -3.32 10.29
C VAL A 173 -18.99 -2.52 9.83
N PRO A 174 -19.25 -2.29 8.51
CA PRO A 174 -20.46 -1.57 8.09
C PRO A 174 -21.76 -2.28 8.50
N VAL A 175 -21.79 -3.62 8.59
CA VAL A 175 -22.96 -4.36 9.04
C VAL A 175 -23.21 -4.13 10.54
N VAL A 176 -22.16 -4.11 11.37
CA VAL A 176 -22.27 -3.78 12.80
C VAL A 176 -22.75 -2.34 12.99
N LEU A 177 -22.17 -1.39 12.23
CA LEU A 177 -22.58 0.01 12.28
C LEU A 177 -24.06 0.21 11.81
N LEU A 178 -24.52 -0.62 10.88
CA LEU A 178 -25.93 -0.64 10.48
C LEU A 178 -26.84 -1.09 11.64
N GLN A 179 -26.46 -2.15 12.38
CA GLN A 179 -27.22 -2.61 13.54
C GLN A 179 -27.24 -1.57 14.67
N MET A 180 -26.17 -0.82 14.83
CA MET A 180 -26.10 0.33 15.77
C MET A 180 -26.89 1.55 15.28
N ARG A 181 -27.55 1.49 14.12
CA ARG A 181 -28.30 2.59 13.48
C ARG A 181 -27.45 3.83 13.16
N ILE A 182 -26.13 3.63 12.98
CA ILE A 182 -25.20 4.68 12.56
C ILE A 182 -25.26 4.84 11.04
N ILE A 183 -25.32 3.72 10.31
CA ILE A 183 -25.51 3.65 8.85
C ILE A 183 -26.99 3.50 8.54
N HIS A 184 -27.44 4.20 7.48
CA HIS A 184 -28.84 4.20 7.06
C HIS A 184 -29.12 3.39 5.80
N PHE A 185 -28.07 3.11 4.99
CA PHE A 185 -28.20 2.36 3.75
C PHE A 185 -27.86 0.88 3.92
N PRO A 186 -28.84 -0.01 4.13
CA PRO A 186 -28.61 -1.42 4.39
C PRO A 186 -28.03 -2.16 3.17
N TYR A 187 -28.39 -1.76 1.95
CA TYR A 187 -28.03 -2.47 0.73
C TYR A 187 -26.52 -2.50 0.48
N LEU A 188 -25.82 -1.39 0.71
CA LEU A 188 -24.37 -1.32 0.53
C LEU A 188 -23.61 -2.07 1.63
N ALA A 189 -24.08 -2.01 2.88
CA ALA A 189 -23.48 -2.71 4.00
C ALA A 189 -23.57 -4.24 3.82
N TRP A 190 -24.77 -4.77 3.49
CA TRP A 190 -24.93 -6.19 3.17
C TRP A 190 -24.26 -6.59 1.85
N GLY A 191 -24.27 -5.67 0.86
CA GLY A 191 -23.61 -5.87 -0.43
C GLY A 191 -22.10 -6.07 -0.28
N SER A 192 -21.43 -5.25 0.54
CA SER A 192 -19.99 -5.41 0.77
C SER A 192 -19.65 -6.75 1.41
N LEU A 193 -20.39 -7.18 2.43
CA LEU A 193 -20.21 -8.49 3.04
C LEU A 193 -20.48 -9.62 2.05
N GLY A 194 -21.58 -9.52 1.27
CA GLY A 194 -21.92 -10.51 0.26
C GLY A 194 -20.86 -10.68 -0.82
N VAL A 195 -20.30 -9.58 -1.33
CA VAL A 195 -19.22 -9.58 -2.34
C VAL A 195 -17.96 -10.20 -1.77
N SER A 196 -17.51 -9.80 -0.56
CA SER A 196 -16.32 -10.35 0.08
C SER A 196 -16.43 -11.85 0.30
N VAL A 197 -17.56 -12.34 0.82
CA VAL A 197 -17.80 -13.77 1.03
C VAL A 197 -17.88 -14.51 -0.30
N PHE A 198 -18.55 -13.95 -1.31
CA PHE A 198 -18.68 -14.57 -2.63
C PHE A 198 -17.32 -14.74 -3.31
N LEU A 199 -16.45 -13.73 -3.25
CA LEU A 199 -15.09 -13.80 -3.79
C LEU A 199 -14.27 -14.88 -3.08
N PHE A 200 -14.30 -14.91 -1.75
CA PHE A 200 -13.57 -15.90 -0.97
C PHE A 200 -14.04 -17.33 -1.27
N LEU A 201 -15.35 -17.55 -1.35
CA LEU A 201 -15.89 -18.87 -1.74
C LEU A 201 -15.52 -19.22 -3.19
N GLY A 202 -15.55 -18.24 -4.09
CA GLY A 202 -15.12 -18.41 -5.48
C GLY A 202 -13.65 -18.86 -5.57
N THR A 203 -12.75 -18.23 -4.82
CA THR A 203 -11.33 -18.60 -4.79
C THR A 203 -11.10 -19.96 -4.13
N LEU A 204 -11.89 -20.34 -3.11
CA LEU A 204 -11.84 -21.69 -2.52
C LEU A 204 -12.31 -22.79 -3.46
N ILE A 205 -13.35 -22.53 -4.25
CA ILE A 205 -13.94 -23.51 -5.18
C ILE A 205 -13.07 -23.67 -6.43
N LEU A 206 -12.63 -22.55 -7.00
CA LEU A 206 -11.81 -22.52 -8.22
C LEU A 206 -10.35 -22.87 -7.94
N GLY A 207 -9.94 -22.74 -6.68
CA GLY A 207 -8.59 -23.05 -6.23
C GLY A 207 -8.36 -24.55 -6.15
N ASP A 208 -7.26 -24.97 -6.81
CA ASP A 208 -6.78 -26.35 -6.84
C ASP A 208 -6.45 -26.89 -5.42
N GLN A 209 -6.25 -28.21 -5.26
CA GLN A 209 -5.91 -28.87 -3.98
C GLN A 209 -4.78 -28.21 -3.17
N ARG A 210 -3.92 -27.43 -3.81
CA ARG A 210 -2.86 -26.65 -3.18
C ARG A 210 -3.36 -25.57 -2.21
N ALA A 211 -4.55 -25.00 -2.43
CA ALA A 211 -5.16 -24.01 -1.55
C ALA A 211 -5.57 -24.59 -0.21
N ARG A 212 -6.18 -25.76 -0.25
CA ARG A 212 -6.58 -26.47 0.96
C ARG A 212 -5.36 -26.84 1.81
N THR A 213 -4.24 -27.17 1.16
CA THR A 213 -2.97 -27.48 1.86
C THR A 213 -2.34 -26.24 2.50
N GLU A 214 -2.40 -25.07 1.88
CA GLU A 214 -1.90 -23.84 2.48
C GLU A 214 -2.75 -23.33 3.65
N LEU A 215 -4.06 -23.44 3.57
CA LEU A 215 -4.96 -23.17 4.69
C LEU A 215 -4.65 -24.08 5.88
N LYS A 216 -4.54 -25.39 5.63
CA LYS A 216 -4.14 -26.36 6.67
C LYS A 216 -2.77 -26.01 7.28
N ARG A 217 -1.80 -25.62 6.46
CA ARG A 217 -0.44 -25.30 6.90
C ARG A 217 -0.39 -24.03 7.76
N ARG A 218 -1.20 -23.02 7.44
CA ARG A 218 -1.20 -21.72 8.17
C ARG A 218 -2.05 -21.76 9.44
N PHE A 219 -3.13 -22.50 9.44
CA PHE A 219 -4.03 -22.61 10.60
C PHE A 219 -3.78 -23.84 11.46
N HIS A 220 -2.77 -24.68 11.14
CA HIS A 220 -2.42 -25.91 11.87
C HIS A 220 -3.61 -26.87 12.08
N ILE A 221 -4.55 -26.94 11.11
CA ILE A 221 -5.72 -27.84 11.12
C ILE A 221 -5.47 -29.03 10.20
#